data_e0160631aac2dc8053eaafd3c0b497c6
#
_entry.id   e0160631aac2dc8053eaafd3c0b497c6
#
_cell.length_a   1.000
_cell.length_b   1.000
_cell.length_c   1.000
_cell.angle_alpha   90.00
_cell.angle_beta   90.00
_cell.angle_gamma   90.00
#
_symmetry.space_group_name_H-M   'P 1'
#
loop_
_entity.id
_entity.type
_entity.pdbx_description
1 polymer ?
#
loop_
_entity_poly.entity_id
_entity_poly.type
_entity_poly.pdbx_seq_one_letter_code
_entity_poly.pdbx_strand_id
1 'polypeptide(L)'
;MTIKELKEFILKNNKIGCVLEAIGCHHVKHHPDRGYWSCGNIDGDNVGAINVYEDENLLVHNWTREKEFSGVTDIITLTQYNKKCSFVDAVKFLCDTLGLDFNLNKAPEQKKPKFNPLAIFENAISMKSRVNVGDIHAMDESVLDEYVSMLHIDWFREGIMPWTRKKFGICYSYKYNRVVIPHRYWLTGELVGTNMRTTISNYDELGISKYFLTPGMNKAINLYGLYENYNSIQEKGYVVVTESEKSVLKRDSLNDSTCVALSGHTISDEQVNILIGLNVEIIIMLDKDICEEEVWNMCEKFYHIRLVSYIYDKRNLLKSKESPADAKNKIYESLFNCRITYGDEEHKKYLKSLEK
;
A
#
# COMPACT_ATOMS: atom_id res chain seq x y z
N MET A 1 15.34 -2.45 -34.18
CA MET A 1 15.71 -2.38 -32.73
C MET A 1 14.79 -3.29 -31.96
N THR A 2 15.33 -4.14 -31.10
CA THR A 2 14.53 -5.01 -30.20
C THR A 2 14.15 -4.25 -28.93
N ILE A 3 13.16 -4.77 -28.20
CA ILE A 3 12.75 -4.20 -26.90
C ILE A 3 13.92 -4.18 -25.91
N LYS A 4 14.74 -5.23 -25.92
CA LYS A 4 15.93 -5.33 -25.08
C LYS A 4 16.94 -4.22 -25.40
N GLU A 5 17.21 -4.00 -26.68
CA GLU A 5 18.10 -2.92 -27.14
C GLU A 5 17.57 -1.54 -26.77
N LEU A 6 16.26 -1.31 -26.80
CA LEU A 6 15.64 -0.07 -26.36
C LEU A 6 15.84 0.18 -24.86
N LYS A 7 15.58 -0.83 -24.03
CA LYS A 7 15.79 -0.73 -22.58
C LYS A 7 17.27 -0.51 -22.22
N GLU A 8 18.17 -1.25 -22.87
CA GLU A 8 19.61 -1.04 -22.69
C GLU A 8 20.04 0.35 -23.11
N PHE A 9 19.49 0.91 -24.18
CA PHE A 9 19.78 2.27 -24.63
C PHE A 9 19.32 3.30 -23.57
N ILE A 10 18.09 3.17 -23.05
CA ILE A 10 17.53 4.04 -22.01
C ILE A 10 18.44 4.04 -20.77
N LEU A 11 18.84 2.85 -20.33
CA LEU A 11 19.67 2.66 -19.15
C LEU A 11 21.09 3.24 -19.35
N LYS A 12 21.80 2.80 -20.41
CA LYS A 12 23.18 3.21 -20.67
C LYS A 12 23.35 4.71 -20.92
N ASN A 13 22.34 5.36 -21.49
CA ASN A 13 22.38 6.80 -21.77
C ASN A 13 21.68 7.66 -20.70
N ASN A 14 21.33 7.06 -19.56
CA ASN A 14 20.67 7.73 -18.42
C ASN A 14 19.41 8.51 -18.87
N LYS A 15 18.57 7.90 -19.71
CA LYS A 15 17.39 8.52 -20.32
C LYS A 15 16.06 8.24 -19.57
N ILE A 16 16.11 7.56 -18.43
CA ILE A 16 14.91 7.24 -17.64
C ILE A 16 14.15 8.51 -17.29
N GLY A 17 14.83 9.54 -16.76
CA GLY A 17 14.19 10.81 -16.40
C GLY A 17 13.52 11.49 -17.59
N CYS A 18 14.21 11.56 -18.74
CA CYS A 18 13.66 12.12 -19.97
C CYS A 18 12.40 11.40 -20.43
N VAL A 19 12.37 10.06 -20.33
CA VAL A 19 11.20 9.25 -20.67
C VAL A 19 10.05 9.55 -19.69
N LEU A 20 10.32 9.59 -18.39
CA LEU A 20 9.30 9.87 -17.36
C LEU A 20 8.64 11.23 -17.57
N GLU A 21 9.42 12.26 -17.86
CA GLU A 21 8.89 13.59 -18.21
C GLU A 21 8.03 13.57 -19.49
N ALA A 22 8.50 12.88 -20.54
CA ALA A 22 7.80 12.80 -21.81
C ALA A 22 6.46 12.06 -21.71
N ILE A 23 6.34 11.07 -20.84
CA ILE A 23 5.07 10.37 -20.61
C ILE A 23 4.13 11.13 -19.66
N GLY A 24 4.57 12.27 -19.12
CA GLY A 24 3.75 13.18 -18.32
C GLY A 24 3.84 12.96 -16.81
N CYS A 25 4.80 12.18 -16.31
CA CYS A 25 5.08 12.09 -14.88
C CYS A 25 5.62 13.42 -14.36
N HIS A 26 5.23 13.78 -13.14
CA HIS A 26 5.71 15.02 -12.50
C HIS A 26 6.70 14.71 -11.35
N HIS A 27 7.43 15.73 -10.90
CA HIS A 27 8.42 15.64 -9.81
C HIS A 27 9.44 14.49 -10.03
N VAL A 28 9.93 14.36 -11.27
CA VAL A 28 10.93 13.35 -11.62
C VAL A 28 12.24 13.62 -10.88
N LYS A 29 12.71 12.65 -10.10
CA LYS A 29 13.91 12.77 -9.26
C LYS A 29 14.76 11.52 -9.34
N HIS A 30 16.06 11.69 -9.54
CA HIS A 30 17.05 10.61 -9.54
C HIS A 30 17.60 10.35 -8.13
N HIS A 31 17.73 9.07 -7.78
CA HIS A 31 18.31 8.60 -6.51
C HIS A 31 19.49 7.66 -6.79
N PRO A 32 20.67 8.20 -7.18
CA PRO A 32 21.81 7.39 -7.63
C PRO A 32 22.33 6.43 -6.56
N ASP A 33 22.31 6.85 -5.29
CA ASP A 33 22.75 6.01 -4.17
C ASP A 33 21.85 4.78 -3.94
N ARG A 34 20.65 4.77 -4.52
CA ARG A 34 19.64 3.71 -4.36
C ARG A 34 19.30 3.01 -5.68
N GLY A 35 19.86 3.43 -6.80
CA GLY A 35 19.68 2.83 -8.12
C GLY A 35 18.25 2.91 -8.66
N TYR A 36 17.51 4.01 -8.42
CA TYR A 36 16.18 4.22 -8.98
C TYR A 36 15.83 5.69 -9.24
N TRP A 37 14.83 5.91 -10.09
CA TRP A 37 14.16 7.18 -10.29
C TRP A 37 12.77 7.16 -9.65
N SER A 38 12.37 8.25 -9.00
CA SER A 38 11.02 8.43 -8.46
C SER A 38 10.26 9.53 -9.20
N CYS A 39 8.94 9.37 -9.32
CA CYS A 39 8.06 10.41 -9.88
C CYS A 39 6.62 10.26 -9.36
N GLY A 40 5.80 11.27 -9.59
CA GLY A 40 4.35 11.22 -9.36
C GLY A 40 3.59 10.72 -10.58
N ASN A 41 2.38 10.20 -10.36
CA ASN A 41 1.42 9.88 -11.42
C ASN A 41 0.92 11.17 -12.09
N ILE A 42 0.50 11.12 -13.36
CA ILE A 42 0.02 12.28 -14.15
C ILE A 42 -1.09 13.06 -13.41
N ASP A 43 -1.98 12.37 -12.72
CA ASP A 43 -3.20 12.87 -12.09
C ASP A 43 -3.22 12.63 -10.57
N GLY A 44 -2.07 12.34 -9.96
CA GLY A 44 -1.95 12.01 -8.53
C GLY A 44 -1.16 13.06 -7.75
N ASP A 45 -1.50 13.23 -6.47
CA ASP A 45 -0.87 14.18 -5.56
C ASP A 45 0.44 13.65 -4.93
N ASN A 46 0.73 12.35 -5.07
CA ASN A 46 1.90 11.73 -4.45
C ASN A 46 3.13 11.84 -5.38
N VAL A 47 4.05 12.70 -5.03
CA VAL A 47 5.29 12.98 -5.79
C VAL A 47 6.27 11.80 -5.89
N GLY A 48 6.11 10.77 -5.05
CA GLY A 48 6.93 9.55 -5.03
C GLY A 48 6.11 8.28 -5.29
N ALA A 49 4.99 8.40 -6.02
CA ALA A 49 4.09 7.27 -6.26
C ALA A 49 4.70 6.15 -7.12
N ILE A 50 5.66 6.49 -7.98
CA ILE A 50 6.25 5.57 -8.94
C ILE A 50 7.76 5.52 -8.71
N ASN A 51 8.30 4.30 -8.68
CA ASN A 51 9.74 4.05 -8.72
C ASN A 51 10.09 3.28 -10.00
N VAL A 52 11.12 3.73 -10.72
CA VAL A 52 11.68 3.05 -11.89
C VAL A 52 13.11 2.67 -11.56
N TYR A 53 13.40 1.37 -11.50
CA TYR A 53 14.70 0.84 -11.11
C TYR A 53 15.69 0.86 -12.28
N GLU A 54 16.96 1.11 -11.98
CA GLU A 54 18.07 1.10 -12.93
C GLU A 54 18.60 -0.32 -13.14
N ASP A 55 17.70 -1.24 -13.48
CA ASP A 55 18.00 -2.61 -13.85
C ASP A 55 17.82 -2.86 -15.37
N GLU A 56 18.27 -4.02 -15.86
CA GLU A 56 18.17 -4.38 -17.29
C GLU A 56 16.74 -4.42 -17.82
N ASN A 57 15.75 -4.56 -16.95
CA ASN A 57 14.34 -4.63 -17.30
C ASN A 57 13.63 -3.29 -17.15
N LEU A 58 14.25 -2.28 -16.52
CA LEU A 58 13.66 -1.01 -16.16
C LEU A 58 12.31 -1.22 -15.44
N LEU A 59 12.37 -2.05 -14.38
CA LEU A 59 11.20 -2.40 -13.60
C LEU A 59 10.56 -1.16 -12.97
N VAL A 60 9.24 -1.15 -12.97
CA VAL A 60 8.43 -0.07 -12.42
C VAL A 60 7.60 -0.59 -11.26
N HIS A 61 7.61 0.14 -10.16
CA HIS A 61 6.68 -0.07 -9.06
C HIS A 61 5.84 1.18 -8.83
N ASN A 62 4.51 1.04 -8.94
CA ASN A 62 3.57 2.12 -8.65
C ASN A 62 2.84 1.84 -7.33
N TRP A 63 3.24 2.52 -6.27
CA TRP A 63 2.75 2.34 -4.91
C TRP A 63 1.29 2.73 -4.69
N THR A 64 0.72 3.50 -5.60
CA THR A 64 -0.66 3.99 -5.48
C THR A 64 -1.64 3.29 -6.41
N ARG A 65 -1.14 2.48 -7.36
CA ARG A 65 -1.93 1.81 -8.39
C ARG A 65 -1.48 0.38 -8.63
N GLU A 66 -1.24 -0.36 -7.55
CA GLU A 66 -0.73 -1.74 -7.60
C GLU A 66 -1.63 -2.69 -8.42
N LYS A 67 -2.96 -2.50 -8.40
CA LYS A 67 -3.89 -3.32 -9.19
C LYS A 67 -3.72 -3.16 -10.71
N GLU A 68 -3.48 -1.93 -11.14
CA GLU A 68 -3.30 -1.59 -12.55
C GLU A 68 -1.90 -1.99 -13.06
N PHE A 69 -0.98 -2.20 -12.11
CA PHE A 69 0.40 -2.63 -12.32
C PHE A 69 0.69 -3.98 -11.68
N SER A 70 -0.30 -4.89 -11.66
CA SER A 70 -0.12 -6.25 -11.14
C SER A 70 0.76 -7.07 -12.10
N GLY A 71 1.81 -7.68 -11.56
CA GLY A 71 2.77 -8.48 -12.32
C GLY A 71 4.10 -7.78 -12.59
N VAL A 72 4.86 -8.29 -13.55
CA VAL A 72 6.13 -7.68 -13.98
C VAL A 72 5.83 -6.47 -14.85
N THR A 73 5.95 -5.28 -14.28
CA THR A 73 5.72 -4.02 -14.97
C THR A 73 7.04 -3.32 -15.24
N ASP A 74 7.13 -2.67 -16.39
CA ASP A 74 8.32 -1.98 -16.86
C ASP A 74 7.98 -0.58 -17.39
N ILE A 75 9.00 0.15 -17.81
CA ILE A 75 8.84 1.51 -18.36
C ILE A 75 7.92 1.56 -19.60
N ILE A 76 7.81 0.46 -20.36
CA ILE A 76 6.93 0.38 -21.54
C ILE A 76 5.47 0.26 -21.05
N THR A 77 5.22 -0.58 -20.05
CA THR A 77 3.89 -0.73 -19.43
C THR A 77 3.44 0.59 -18.81
N LEU A 78 4.34 1.31 -18.12
CA LEU A 78 4.05 2.65 -17.59
C LEU A 78 3.70 3.63 -18.72
N THR A 79 4.40 3.56 -19.86
CA THR A 79 4.12 4.39 -21.03
C THR A 79 2.74 4.08 -21.61
N GLN A 80 2.38 2.79 -21.76
CA GLN A 80 1.04 2.38 -22.21
C GLN A 80 -0.06 2.95 -21.34
N TYR A 81 0.11 2.82 -20.03
CA TYR A 81 -0.84 3.32 -19.05
C TYR A 81 -1.04 4.84 -19.14
N ASN A 82 0.07 5.59 -19.08
CA ASN A 82 0.03 7.05 -19.08
C ASN A 82 -0.46 7.65 -20.41
N LYS A 83 -0.14 7.02 -21.55
CA LYS A 83 -0.55 7.48 -22.88
C LYS A 83 -1.85 6.83 -23.37
N LYS A 84 -2.41 5.87 -22.63
CA LYS A 84 -3.62 5.10 -23.00
C LYS A 84 -3.51 4.50 -24.42
N CYS A 85 -2.37 3.87 -24.73
CA CYS A 85 -2.04 3.41 -26.05
C CYS A 85 -1.68 1.92 -26.09
N SER A 86 -1.60 1.34 -27.29
CA SER A 86 -1.16 -0.05 -27.48
C SER A 86 0.33 -0.20 -27.15
N PHE A 87 0.77 -1.46 -26.92
CA PHE A 87 2.19 -1.77 -26.69
C PHE A 87 3.09 -1.26 -27.83
N VAL A 88 2.66 -1.45 -29.09
CA VAL A 88 3.42 -1.01 -30.27
C VAL A 88 3.53 0.51 -30.29
N ASP A 89 2.45 1.22 -29.99
CA ASP A 89 2.44 2.68 -29.97
C ASP A 89 3.28 3.24 -28.82
N ALA A 90 3.29 2.57 -27.65
CA ALA A 90 4.17 2.92 -26.56
C ALA A 90 5.64 2.80 -26.95
N VAL A 91 6.04 1.69 -27.59
CA VAL A 91 7.41 1.50 -28.07
C VAL A 91 7.78 2.53 -29.12
N LYS A 92 6.88 2.83 -30.07
CA LYS A 92 7.09 3.90 -31.07
C LYS A 92 7.30 5.25 -30.38
N PHE A 93 6.42 5.62 -29.44
CA PHE A 93 6.51 6.85 -28.69
C PHE A 93 7.88 6.98 -27.98
N LEU A 94 8.34 5.90 -27.34
CA LEU A 94 9.65 5.87 -26.69
C LEU A 94 10.80 6.07 -27.69
N CYS A 95 10.73 5.40 -28.82
CA CYS A 95 11.73 5.55 -29.89
C CYS A 95 11.75 6.98 -30.42
N ASP A 96 10.59 7.55 -30.74
CA ASP A 96 10.47 8.94 -31.24
C ASP A 96 10.99 9.94 -30.22
N THR A 97 10.67 9.76 -28.94
CA THR A 97 11.16 10.61 -27.83
C THR A 97 12.68 10.57 -27.71
N LEU A 98 13.28 9.43 -27.98
CA LEU A 98 14.72 9.21 -27.87
C LEU A 98 15.50 9.44 -29.19
N GLY A 99 14.80 9.78 -30.27
CA GLY A 99 15.39 9.97 -31.59
C GLY A 99 15.92 8.69 -32.23
N LEU A 100 15.24 7.57 -31.98
CA LEU A 100 15.63 6.23 -32.45
C LEU A 100 14.69 5.73 -33.53
N ASP A 101 15.24 5.14 -34.60
CA ASP A 101 14.45 4.51 -35.66
C ASP A 101 13.86 3.15 -35.22
N PHE A 102 12.54 3.06 -35.24
CA PHE A 102 11.83 1.82 -34.93
C PHE A 102 11.39 1.07 -36.19
N ASN A 103 12.05 -0.04 -36.55
CA ASN A 103 11.69 -0.90 -37.65
C ASN A 103 11.11 -2.22 -37.19
N LEU A 104 9.80 -2.42 -37.43
CA LEU A 104 9.02 -3.62 -37.05
C LEU A 104 9.30 -4.88 -37.90
N ASN A 105 10.19 -4.83 -38.89
CA ASN A 105 10.34 -5.89 -39.90
C ASN A 105 11.10 -7.15 -39.45
N LYS A 106 11.34 -7.34 -38.16
CA LYS A 106 11.76 -8.63 -37.59
C LYS A 106 10.90 -8.98 -36.38
N ALA A 107 9.68 -9.44 -36.64
CA ALA A 107 8.93 -10.17 -35.64
C ALA A 107 9.67 -11.49 -35.34
N PRO A 108 10.07 -11.78 -34.09
CA PRO A 108 10.51 -13.12 -33.74
C PRO A 108 9.32 -14.07 -33.92
N GLU A 109 9.55 -15.22 -34.55
CA GLU A 109 8.56 -16.30 -34.65
C GLU A 109 7.96 -16.56 -33.26
N GLN A 110 6.66 -16.31 -33.11
CA GLN A 110 5.92 -16.71 -31.93
C GLN A 110 5.93 -18.23 -31.85
N LYS A 111 6.84 -18.79 -31.06
CA LYS A 111 6.71 -20.18 -30.62
C LYS A 111 5.42 -20.25 -29.79
N LYS A 112 4.39 -20.92 -30.34
CA LYS A 112 3.16 -21.23 -29.58
C LYS A 112 3.57 -21.77 -28.21
N PRO A 113 3.02 -21.25 -27.12
CA PRO A 113 3.34 -21.75 -25.80
C PRO A 113 3.05 -23.25 -25.78
N LYS A 114 4.06 -24.07 -25.52
CA LYS A 114 3.87 -25.50 -25.28
C LYS A 114 2.95 -25.61 -24.06
N PHE A 115 1.81 -26.28 -24.24
CA PHE A 115 0.92 -26.58 -23.12
C PHE A 115 1.74 -27.30 -22.04
N ASN A 116 1.93 -26.62 -20.90
CA ASN A 116 2.59 -27.18 -19.74
C ASN A 116 1.51 -27.61 -18.74
N PRO A 117 1.17 -28.91 -18.63
CA PRO A 117 0.16 -29.38 -17.70
C PRO A 117 0.53 -29.16 -16.24
N LEU A 118 1.81 -28.87 -15.96
CA LEU A 118 2.30 -28.57 -14.60
C LEU A 118 2.34 -27.08 -14.29
N ALA A 119 2.02 -26.20 -15.25
CA ALA A 119 2.04 -24.74 -15.03
C ALA A 119 1.17 -24.29 -13.86
N ILE A 120 0.05 -25.00 -13.59
CA ILE A 120 -0.83 -24.74 -12.44
C ILE A 120 -0.07 -25.01 -11.12
N PHE A 121 0.73 -26.08 -11.07
CA PHE A 121 1.53 -26.43 -9.89
C PHE A 121 2.77 -25.53 -9.76
N GLU A 122 3.40 -25.17 -10.86
CA GLU A 122 4.53 -24.23 -10.89
C GLU A 122 4.09 -22.83 -10.44
N ASN A 123 2.94 -22.36 -10.91
CA ASN A 123 2.32 -21.12 -10.43
C ASN A 123 1.91 -21.22 -8.95
N ALA A 124 1.35 -22.34 -8.51
CA ALA A 124 1.01 -22.56 -7.10
C ALA A 124 2.24 -22.65 -6.20
N ILE A 125 3.37 -23.11 -6.72
CA ILE A 125 4.67 -23.15 -5.99
C ILE A 125 5.32 -21.77 -5.98
N SER A 126 5.24 -21.00 -7.06
CA SER A 126 5.75 -19.63 -7.13
C SER A 126 4.91 -18.66 -6.29
N MET A 127 3.60 -18.89 -6.16
CA MET A 127 2.72 -18.16 -5.23
C MET A 127 3.01 -18.50 -3.76
N LYS A 128 3.72 -19.57 -3.46
CA LYS A 128 4.26 -19.89 -2.12
C LYS A 128 5.65 -19.30 -1.95
N SER A 129 5.86 -18.03 -2.21
CA SER A 129 6.93 -17.31 -1.54
C SER A 129 6.49 -17.19 -0.08
N ARG A 130 6.78 -18.21 0.72
CA ARG A 130 6.69 -18.12 2.17
C ARG A 130 7.62 -16.99 2.55
N VAL A 131 7.05 -15.92 3.10
CA VAL A 131 7.87 -14.94 3.80
C VAL A 131 8.68 -15.74 4.81
N ASN A 132 9.97 -15.85 4.58
CA ASN A 132 10.84 -16.45 5.56
C ASN A 132 10.80 -15.54 6.78
N VAL A 133 10.65 -16.12 7.97
CA VAL A 133 10.75 -15.37 9.25
C VAL A 133 12.09 -14.60 9.31
N GLY A 134 13.08 -14.97 8.50
CA GLY A 134 14.33 -14.26 8.29
C GLY A 134 14.21 -12.88 7.61
N ASP A 135 13.06 -12.53 7.02
CA ASP A 135 12.82 -11.20 6.45
C ASP A 135 12.39 -10.16 7.51
N ILE A 136 12.24 -10.57 8.77
CA ILE A 136 11.92 -9.69 9.89
C ILE A 136 13.22 -9.24 10.53
N HIS A 137 13.60 -8.00 10.29
CA HIS A 137 14.75 -7.38 10.91
C HIS A 137 14.32 -6.62 12.17
N ALA A 138 14.52 -7.25 13.34
CA ALA A 138 14.34 -6.54 14.61
C ALA A 138 15.38 -5.42 14.73
N MET A 139 14.92 -4.25 15.14
CA MET A 139 15.75 -3.09 15.41
C MET A 139 15.96 -2.94 16.90
N ASP A 140 17.12 -2.38 17.28
CA ASP A 140 17.38 -2.03 18.67
C ASP A 140 16.45 -0.90 19.12
N GLU A 141 15.85 -1.01 20.31
CA GLU A 141 14.96 0.01 20.86
C GLU A 141 15.65 1.37 21.05
N SER A 142 16.98 1.40 21.22
CA SER A 142 17.77 2.62 21.33
C SER A 142 17.66 3.56 20.12
N VAL A 143 17.22 3.05 18.96
CA VAL A 143 16.91 3.89 17.79
C VAL A 143 15.81 4.91 18.12
N LEU A 144 14.92 4.61 19.06
CA LEU A 144 13.87 5.52 19.49
C LEU A 144 14.38 6.63 20.41
N ASP A 145 15.56 6.48 21.01
CA ASP A 145 16.17 7.48 21.90
C ASP A 145 16.58 8.76 21.16
N GLU A 146 16.72 8.70 19.83
CA GLU A 146 16.92 9.87 18.99
C GLU A 146 15.70 10.81 18.92
N TYR A 147 14.52 10.32 19.34
CA TYR A 147 13.26 11.03 19.24
C TYR A 147 12.72 11.44 20.61
N VAL A 148 12.01 12.57 20.62
CA VAL A 148 11.43 13.05 21.87
C VAL A 148 10.12 12.29 22.16
N SER A 149 10.04 11.70 23.36
CA SER A 149 8.86 10.98 23.84
C SER A 149 7.72 11.93 24.16
N MET A 150 7.07 12.50 23.14
CA MET A 150 5.96 13.45 23.27
C MET A 150 4.85 13.18 22.27
N LEU A 151 3.65 13.65 22.59
CA LEU A 151 2.52 13.69 21.66
C LEU A 151 2.48 15.06 21.00
N HIS A 152 2.48 15.10 19.67
CA HIS A 152 2.34 16.35 18.94
C HIS A 152 0.96 16.97 19.20
N ILE A 153 0.92 18.28 19.37
CA ILE A 153 -0.30 19.01 19.78
C ILE A 153 -1.46 18.82 18.80
N ASP A 154 -1.17 18.74 17.49
CA ASP A 154 -2.23 18.55 16.49
C ASP A 154 -2.85 17.15 16.59
N TRP A 155 -2.05 16.13 16.90
CA TRP A 155 -2.57 14.79 17.13
C TRP A 155 -3.42 14.70 18.38
N PHE A 156 -3.05 15.45 19.44
CA PHE A 156 -3.88 15.59 20.62
C PHE A 156 -5.22 16.28 20.30
N ARG A 157 -5.19 17.38 19.53
CA ARG A 157 -6.40 18.06 19.04
C ARG A 157 -7.29 17.20 18.16
N GLU A 158 -6.70 16.26 17.43
CA GLU A 158 -7.41 15.28 16.61
C GLU A 158 -7.94 14.07 17.44
N GLY A 159 -7.75 14.05 18.75
CA GLY A 159 -8.31 13.05 19.65
C GLY A 159 -7.39 11.88 20.00
N ILE A 160 -6.10 11.94 19.66
CA ILE A 160 -5.13 10.93 20.12
C ILE A 160 -4.68 11.32 21.53
N MET A 161 -4.83 10.40 22.49
CA MET A 161 -4.63 10.68 23.90
C MET A 161 -3.25 10.27 24.44
N PRO A 162 -2.78 10.88 25.56
CA PRO A 162 -1.47 10.58 26.12
C PRO A 162 -1.26 9.11 26.50
N TRP A 163 -2.30 8.41 26.94
CA TRP A 163 -2.20 6.99 27.26
C TRP A 163 -1.98 6.13 26.00
N THR A 164 -2.66 6.42 24.90
CA THR A 164 -2.43 5.78 23.61
C THR A 164 -1.02 6.05 23.09
N ARG A 165 -0.56 7.32 23.17
CA ARG A 165 0.84 7.66 22.86
C ARG A 165 1.81 6.76 23.63
N LYS A 166 1.58 6.59 24.95
CA LYS A 166 2.44 5.75 25.80
C LYS A 166 2.38 4.27 25.41
N LYS A 167 1.18 3.76 25.16
CA LYS A 167 0.95 2.36 24.78
C LYS A 167 1.67 2.00 23.48
N PHE A 168 1.56 2.84 22.45
CA PHE A 168 2.15 2.62 21.12
C PHE A 168 3.56 3.20 20.96
N GLY A 169 4.13 3.80 21.99
CA GLY A 169 5.48 4.36 21.95
C GLY A 169 5.66 5.54 20.99
N ILE A 170 4.59 6.29 20.69
CA ILE A 170 4.65 7.41 19.73
C ILE A 170 5.62 8.49 20.24
N CYS A 171 6.51 8.93 19.34
CA CYS A 171 7.53 9.94 19.55
C CYS A 171 7.42 11.08 18.55
N TYR A 172 8.28 12.08 18.68
CA TYR A 172 8.38 13.20 17.75
C TYR A 172 9.83 13.48 17.38
N SER A 173 10.06 13.68 16.08
CA SER A 173 11.35 14.09 15.54
C SER A 173 11.34 15.58 15.21
N TYR A 174 12.05 16.40 15.98
CA TYR A 174 12.26 17.83 15.67
C TYR A 174 13.11 18.01 14.41
N LYS A 175 14.05 17.11 14.18
CA LYS A 175 14.95 17.16 13.02
C LYS A 175 14.17 17.07 11.70
N TYR A 176 13.12 16.25 11.66
CA TYR A 176 12.36 16.01 10.44
C TYR A 176 10.95 16.62 10.47
N ASN A 177 10.55 17.27 11.58
CA ASN A 177 9.19 17.75 11.83
C ASN A 177 8.14 16.67 11.55
N ARG A 178 8.33 15.48 12.19
CA ARG A 178 7.49 14.31 11.97
C ARG A 178 7.10 13.64 13.28
N VAL A 179 5.86 13.19 13.33
CA VAL A 179 5.45 12.21 14.34
C VAL A 179 6.04 10.86 13.95
N VAL A 180 6.69 10.21 14.88
CA VAL A 180 7.33 8.90 14.73
C VAL A 180 6.41 7.84 15.29
N ILE A 181 6.05 6.87 14.47
CA ILE A 181 5.14 5.77 14.78
C ILE A 181 5.97 4.48 14.78
N PRO A 182 6.35 3.94 15.93
CA PRO A 182 7.06 2.65 16.00
C PRO A 182 6.15 1.53 15.54
N HIS A 183 6.67 0.64 14.70
CA HIS A 183 5.99 -0.59 14.31
C HIS A 183 6.60 -1.77 15.04
N ARG A 184 5.76 -2.49 15.77
CA ARG A 184 6.14 -3.70 16.48
C ARG A 184 5.67 -4.94 15.72
N TYR A 185 6.52 -5.96 15.70
CA TYR A 185 6.14 -7.24 15.11
C TYR A 185 4.99 -7.86 15.90
N TRP A 186 3.94 -8.21 15.21
CA TRP A 186 2.66 -8.59 15.83
C TRP A 186 2.77 -9.77 16.81
N LEU A 187 3.74 -10.67 16.62
CA LEU A 187 3.90 -11.89 17.43
C LEU A 187 4.81 -11.69 18.65
N THR A 188 5.93 -10.99 18.49
CA THR A 188 6.98 -10.88 19.53
C THR A 188 7.03 -9.51 20.20
N GLY A 189 6.49 -8.48 19.56
CA GLY A 189 6.54 -7.09 20.04
C GLY A 189 7.87 -6.38 19.78
N GLU A 190 8.82 -7.03 19.10
CA GLU A 190 10.08 -6.41 18.70
C GLU A 190 9.86 -5.24 17.74
N LEU A 191 10.66 -4.20 17.91
CA LEU A 191 10.65 -3.05 16.99
C LEU A 191 11.15 -3.49 15.62
N VAL A 192 10.35 -3.33 14.57
CA VAL A 192 10.69 -3.71 13.18
C VAL A 192 10.84 -2.51 12.26
N GLY A 193 10.58 -1.32 12.75
CA GLY A 193 10.73 -0.09 12.01
C GLY A 193 9.90 1.05 12.57
N THR A 194 9.95 2.18 11.88
CA THR A 194 9.12 3.35 12.18
C THR A 194 8.48 3.88 10.92
N ASN A 195 7.25 4.34 11.02
CA ASN A 195 6.62 5.17 10.00
C ASN A 195 6.54 6.60 10.53
N MET A 196 7.07 7.57 9.79
CA MET A 196 7.12 8.96 10.22
C MET A 196 6.16 9.80 9.39
N ARG A 197 5.16 10.40 10.05
CA ARG A 197 4.19 11.28 9.40
C ARG A 197 4.58 12.75 9.59
N THR A 198 4.63 13.51 8.50
CA THR A 198 4.91 14.95 8.57
C THR A 198 3.81 15.71 9.32
N THR A 199 4.22 16.75 10.06
CA THR A 199 3.32 17.71 10.72
C THR A 199 3.17 19.00 9.92
N ILE A 200 3.85 19.11 8.79
CA ILE A 200 3.76 20.27 7.89
C ILE A 200 2.45 20.16 7.11
N SER A 201 1.58 21.16 7.21
CA SER A 201 0.24 21.12 6.60
C SER A 201 0.24 21.21 5.07
N ASN A 202 1.18 21.98 4.51
CA ASN A 202 1.33 22.18 3.07
C ASN A 202 2.48 21.35 2.46
N TYR A 203 2.63 20.11 2.97
CA TYR A 203 3.70 19.20 2.54
C TYR A 203 3.67 18.90 1.04
N ASP A 204 2.49 18.85 0.41
CA ASP A 204 2.32 18.59 -1.03
C ASP A 204 2.90 19.74 -1.86
N GLU A 205 2.60 20.99 -1.48
CA GLU A 205 3.11 22.19 -2.15
C GLU A 205 4.65 22.30 -2.03
N LEU A 206 5.20 21.79 -0.92
CA LEU A 206 6.63 21.79 -0.66
C LEU A 206 7.36 20.57 -1.23
N GLY A 207 6.64 19.64 -1.90
CA GLY A 207 7.22 18.39 -2.41
C GLY A 207 7.75 17.47 -1.30
N ILE A 208 7.18 17.57 -0.10
CA ILE A 208 7.56 16.75 1.06
C ILE A 208 6.66 15.53 1.12
N SER A 209 7.24 14.33 1.19
CA SER A 209 6.47 13.10 1.37
C SER A 209 5.66 13.13 2.66
N LYS A 210 4.36 12.79 2.59
CA LYS A 210 3.46 12.68 3.76
C LYS A 210 3.98 11.68 4.78
N TYR A 211 4.49 10.56 4.33
CA TYR A 211 5.06 9.50 5.15
C TYR A 211 6.51 9.21 4.78
N PHE A 212 7.29 8.82 5.76
CA PHE A 212 8.66 8.35 5.60
C PHE A 212 8.82 7.04 6.39
N LEU A 213 9.02 5.95 5.69
CA LEU A 213 9.17 4.62 6.26
C LEU A 213 10.63 4.31 6.50
N THR A 214 10.97 3.65 7.61
CA THR A 214 12.33 3.13 7.83
C THR A 214 12.73 2.23 6.66
N PRO A 215 13.91 2.45 6.03
CA PRO A 215 14.40 1.58 4.98
C PRO A 215 14.47 0.11 5.44
N GLY A 216 13.98 -0.80 4.61
CA GLY A 216 13.96 -2.24 4.89
C GLY A 216 12.78 -2.72 5.74
N MET A 217 11.94 -1.85 6.26
CA MET A 217 10.72 -2.26 6.95
C MET A 217 9.70 -2.81 5.95
N ASN A 218 9.33 -4.08 6.13
CA ASN A 218 8.31 -4.74 5.33
C ASN A 218 6.96 -4.74 6.05
N LYS A 219 6.09 -3.76 5.73
CA LYS A 219 4.75 -3.66 6.32
C LYS A 219 3.78 -4.75 5.85
N ALA A 220 4.05 -5.41 4.72
CA ALA A 220 3.18 -6.44 4.17
C ALA A 220 3.15 -7.73 5.01
N ILE A 221 4.13 -7.94 5.90
CA ILE A 221 4.22 -9.11 6.79
C ILE A 221 3.79 -8.80 8.22
N ASN A 222 3.23 -7.62 8.46
CA ASN A 222 2.83 -7.18 9.79
C ASN A 222 1.47 -6.45 9.74
N LEU A 223 0.81 -6.35 10.88
CA LEU A 223 -0.39 -5.54 11.09
C LEU A 223 -0.10 -4.57 12.23
N TYR A 224 -0.13 -3.28 11.95
CA TYR A 224 0.11 -2.27 12.97
C TYR A 224 -0.94 -2.33 14.07
N GLY A 225 -0.51 -2.30 15.30
CA GLY A 225 -1.37 -2.32 16.48
C GLY A 225 -1.85 -3.71 16.88
N LEU A 226 -1.53 -4.77 16.15
CA LEU A 226 -1.96 -6.11 16.51
C LEU A 226 -1.29 -6.60 17.80
N TYR A 227 0.01 -6.34 17.98
CA TYR A 227 0.71 -6.69 19.20
C TYR A 227 0.07 -6.04 20.43
N GLU A 228 -0.17 -4.73 20.37
CA GLU A 228 -0.71 -3.95 21.46
C GLU A 228 -2.19 -4.27 21.77
N ASN A 229 -2.94 -4.69 20.75
CA ASN A 229 -4.40 -4.87 20.83
C ASN A 229 -4.83 -6.35 20.89
N TYR A 230 -3.90 -7.29 20.79
CA TYR A 230 -4.18 -8.73 20.66
C TYR A 230 -5.17 -9.25 21.72
N ASN A 231 -4.92 -8.95 22.99
CA ASN A 231 -5.78 -9.42 24.08
C ASN A 231 -7.21 -8.87 23.99
N SER A 232 -7.36 -7.59 23.65
CA SER A 232 -8.68 -6.96 23.48
C SER A 232 -9.43 -7.54 22.27
N ILE A 233 -8.73 -7.85 21.18
CA ILE A 233 -9.29 -8.50 20.00
C ILE A 233 -9.82 -9.88 20.36
N GLN A 234 -9.04 -10.68 21.09
CA GLN A 234 -9.44 -12.01 21.52
C GLN A 234 -10.63 -11.97 22.49
N GLU A 235 -10.61 -11.03 23.44
CA GLU A 235 -11.69 -10.83 24.40
C GLU A 235 -13.01 -10.41 23.73
N LYS A 236 -12.93 -9.51 22.74
CA LYS A 236 -14.10 -8.98 22.03
C LYS A 236 -14.62 -9.93 20.94
N GLY A 237 -13.76 -10.85 20.44
CA GLY A 237 -14.09 -11.79 19.39
C GLY A 237 -14.18 -11.19 17.99
N TYR A 238 -13.66 -9.99 17.78
CA TYR A 238 -13.54 -9.37 16.46
C TYR A 238 -12.31 -8.47 16.33
N VAL A 239 -11.85 -8.29 15.09
CA VAL A 239 -10.78 -7.35 14.72
C VAL A 239 -11.29 -6.37 13.66
N VAL A 240 -11.02 -5.08 13.86
CA VAL A 240 -11.36 -4.03 12.88
C VAL A 240 -10.10 -3.68 12.09
N VAL A 241 -10.13 -3.91 10.78
CA VAL A 241 -9.01 -3.67 9.87
C VAL A 241 -9.18 -2.31 9.22
N THR A 242 -8.22 -1.41 9.44
CA THR A 242 -8.18 -0.05 8.91
C THR A 242 -7.00 0.14 7.96
N GLU A 243 -6.99 1.23 7.22
CA GLU A 243 -5.91 1.57 6.32
C GLU A 243 -4.68 2.13 7.05
N SER A 244 -4.89 3.08 7.98
CA SER A 244 -3.83 3.88 8.57
C SER A 244 -3.62 3.62 10.06
N GLU A 245 -2.36 3.78 10.51
CA GLU A 245 -1.97 3.72 11.92
C GLU A 245 -2.74 4.73 12.78
N LYS A 246 -3.06 5.91 12.20
CA LYS A 246 -3.76 6.98 12.90
C LYS A 246 -5.17 6.58 13.31
N SER A 247 -5.86 5.79 12.48
CA SER A 247 -7.19 5.25 12.78
C SER A 247 -7.14 4.31 14.00
N VAL A 248 -6.11 3.45 14.08
CA VAL A 248 -5.88 2.59 15.26
C VAL A 248 -5.68 3.42 16.52
N LEU A 249 -4.83 4.44 16.44
CA LEU A 249 -4.52 5.31 17.59
C LEU A 249 -5.75 6.11 18.07
N LYS A 250 -6.59 6.58 17.16
CA LYS A 250 -7.83 7.29 17.51
C LYS A 250 -8.83 6.37 18.19
N ARG A 251 -8.99 5.14 17.68
CA ARG A 251 -9.91 4.17 18.32
C ARG A 251 -9.42 3.75 19.70
N ASP A 252 -8.13 3.46 19.84
CA ASP A 252 -7.54 3.15 21.15
C ASP A 252 -7.73 4.30 22.15
N SER A 253 -7.62 5.55 21.69
CA SER A 253 -7.87 6.75 22.52
C SER A 253 -9.31 6.86 23.01
N LEU A 254 -10.24 6.16 22.38
CA LEU A 254 -11.63 6.02 22.79
C LEU A 254 -11.92 4.71 23.54
N ASN A 255 -10.87 4.03 24.03
CA ASN A 255 -10.92 2.73 24.72
C ASN A 255 -11.44 1.58 23.81
N ASP A 256 -11.23 1.69 22.52
CA ASP A 256 -11.53 0.64 21.55
C ASP A 256 -10.22 0.09 20.97
N SER A 257 -9.64 -0.88 21.66
CA SER A 257 -8.39 -1.56 21.30
C SER A 257 -8.65 -2.79 20.43
N THR A 258 -9.54 -2.70 19.42
CA THR A 258 -9.84 -3.80 18.50
C THR A 258 -9.34 -3.54 17.09
N CYS A 259 -8.78 -2.36 16.84
CA CYS A 259 -8.34 -1.94 15.51
C CYS A 259 -6.89 -2.34 15.23
N VAL A 260 -6.64 -2.71 13.96
CA VAL A 260 -5.31 -2.92 13.38
C VAL A 260 -5.22 -2.18 12.05
N ALA A 261 -4.02 -1.82 11.59
CA ALA A 261 -3.87 -1.16 10.30
C ALA A 261 -3.02 -1.97 9.33
N LEU A 262 -3.41 -1.91 8.05
CA LEU A 262 -2.66 -2.47 6.92
C LEU A 262 -1.41 -1.65 6.61
N SER A 263 -1.39 -0.37 7.02
CA SER A 263 -0.36 0.61 6.66
C SER A 263 -0.23 0.80 5.14
N GLY A 264 -1.33 0.60 4.41
CA GLY A 264 -1.44 0.69 2.95
C GLY A 264 -2.86 0.43 2.47
N HIS A 265 -3.08 0.60 1.16
CA HIS A 265 -4.42 0.48 0.55
C HIS A 265 -4.84 -0.98 0.28
N THR A 266 -3.90 -1.90 0.19
CA THR A 266 -4.16 -3.30 -0.15
C THR A 266 -3.71 -4.23 0.96
N ILE A 267 -4.42 -5.35 1.10
CA ILE A 267 -4.08 -6.39 2.05
C ILE A 267 -3.19 -7.45 1.38
N SER A 268 -2.05 -7.76 1.99
CA SER A 268 -1.15 -8.83 1.53
C SER A 268 -1.66 -10.22 1.94
N ASP A 269 -1.14 -11.25 1.30
CA ASP A 269 -1.50 -12.62 1.64
C ASP A 269 -1.01 -13.02 3.05
N GLU A 270 0.12 -12.47 3.50
CA GLU A 270 0.62 -12.64 4.86
C GLU A 270 -0.28 -11.99 5.89
N GLN A 271 -0.76 -10.77 5.63
CA GLN A 271 -1.74 -10.09 6.51
C GLN A 271 -3.06 -10.86 6.55
N VAL A 272 -3.50 -11.44 5.42
CA VAL A 272 -4.67 -12.34 5.38
C VAL A 272 -4.44 -13.56 6.26
N ASN A 273 -3.28 -14.21 6.15
CA ASN A 273 -2.95 -15.38 6.96
C ASN A 273 -2.92 -15.06 8.47
N ILE A 274 -2.36 -13.90 8.85
CA ILE A 274 -2.37 -13.41 10.24
C ILE A 274 -3.81 -13.23 10.73
N LEU A 275 -4.66 -12.55 9.97
CA LEU A 275 -6.05 -12.30 10.34
C LEU A 275 -6.86 -13.60 10.46
N ILE A 276 -6.68 -14.54 9.54
CA ILE A 276 -7.30 -15.87 9.60
C ILE A 276 -6.86 -16.60 10.89
N GLY A 277 -5.58 -16.47 11.26
CA GLY A 277 -4.99 -17.10 12.45
C GLY A 277 -5.56 -16.56 13.77
N LEU A 278 -6.12 -15.34 13.82
CA LEU A 278 -6.73 -14.76 15.02
C LEU A 278 -8.01 -15.49 15.45
N ASN A 279 -8.67 -16.20 14.55
CA ASN A 279 -9.91 -16.94 14.80
C ASN A 279 -11.07 -16.11 15.38
N VAL A 280 -11.20 -14.87 14.95
CA VAL A 280 -12.25 -13.92 15.32
C VAL A 280 -12.98 -13.39 14.09
N GLU A 281 -14.10 -12.65 14.26
CA GLU A 281 -14.74 -11.91 13.15
C GLU A 281 -13.78 -10.85 12.60
N ILE A 282 -13.68 -10.75 11.28
CA ILE A 282 -12.86 -9.74 10.61
C ILE A 282 -13.79 -8.64 10.08
N ILE A 283 -13.56 -7.40 10.47
CA ILE A 283 -14.38 -6.25 10.06
C ILE A 283 -13.52 -5.29 9.24
N ILE A 284 -13.74 -5.23 7.94
CA ILE A 284 -13.02 -4.31 7.04
C ILE A 284 -13.63 -2.92 7.15
N MET A 285 -12.81 -1.93 7.51
CA MET A 285 -13.21 -0.53 7.70
C MET A 285 -12.21 0.39 7.01
N LEU A 286 -12.50 0.74 5.76
CA LEU A 286 -11.65 1.60 4.95
C LEU A 286 -12.17 3.05 4.89
N ASP A 287 -11.39 3.94 4.29
CA ASP A 287 -11.75 5.33 4.08
C ASP A 287 -12.91 5.46 3.08
N LYS A 288 -13.70 6.53 3.19
CA LYS A 288 -14.93 6.73 2.40
C LYS A 288 -14.74 6.78 0.89
N ASP A 289 -13.57 7.19 0.42
CA ASP A 289 -13.23 7.30 -0.99
C ASP A 289 -12.92 5.95 -1.66
N ILE A 290 -12.83 4.88 -0.88
CA ILE A 290 -12.67 3.52 -1.40
C ILE A 290 -14.03 3.00 -1.89
N CYS A 291 -14.09 2.51 -3.12
CA CYS A 291 -15.33 1.96 -3.68
C CYS A 291 -15.73 0.62 -3.04
N GLU A 292 -17.03 0.30 -3.07
CA GLU A 292 -17.54 -0.92 -2.41
C GLU A 292 -16.96 -2.20 -3.05
N GLU A 293 -16.63 -2.17 -4.34
CA GLU A 293 -16.01 -3.28 -5.07
C GLU A 293 -14.59 -3.60 -4.55
N GLU A 294 -13.83 -2.59 -4.16
CA GLU A 294 -12.51 -2.79 -3.55
C GLU A 294 -12.61 -3.41 -2.15
N VAL A 295 -13.61 -2.99 -1.39
CA VAL A 295 -13.90 -3.60 -0.08
C VAL A 295 -14.30 -5.07 -0.26
N TRP A 296 -15.14 -5.38 -1.24
CA TRP A 296 -15.52 -6.77 -1.56
C TRP A 296 -14.33 -7.62 -1.95
N ASN A 297 -13.40 -7.09 -2.75
CA ASN A 297 -12.18 -7.78 -3.14
C ASN A 297 -11.30 -8.15 -1.92
N MET A 298 -11.29 -7.33 -0.88
CA MET A 298 -10.62 -7.70 0.38
C MET A 298 -11.41 -8.76 1.16
N CYS A 299 -12.74 -8.60 1.26
CA CYS A 299 -13.60 -9.57 1.95
C CYS A 299 -13.55 -10.96 1.31
N GLU A 300 -13.42 -11.03 -0.03
CA GLU A 300 -13.33 -12.27 -0.79
C GLU A 300 -12.18 -13.17 -0.34
N LYS A 301 -11.07 -12.59 0.11
CA LYS A 301 -9.91 -13.34 0.63
C LYS A 301 -10.23 -14.15 1.90
N PHE A 302 -11.32 -13.82 2.59
CA PHE A 302 -11.77 -14.47 3.82
C PHE A 302 -13.04 -15.31 3.63
N TYR A 303 -13.71 -15.16 2.48
CA TYR A 303 -14.98 -15.82 2.19
C TYR A 303 -14.86 -17.33 2.33
N HIS A 304 -15.82 -17.95 2.99
CA HIS A 304 -15.85 -19.37 3.41
C HIS A 304 -14.73 -19.81 4.38
N ILE A 305 -13.79 -18.93 4.76
CA ILE A 305 -12.70 -19.27 5.69
C ILE A 305 -12.98 -18.69 7.08
N ARG A 306 -13.45 -17.43 7.12
CA ARG A 306 -13.76 -16.69 8.37
C ARG A 306 -14.98 -15.83 8.18
N LEU A 307 -15.69 -15.57 9.29
CA LEU A 307 -16.73 -14.56 9.30
C LEU A 307 -16.08 -13.21 9.01
N VAL A 308 -16.48 -12.60 7.91
CA VAL A 308 -16.02 -11.28 7.49
C VAL A 308 -17.22 -10.35 7.28
N SER A 309 -17.09 -9.14 7.80
CA SER A 309 -18.04 -8.05 7.64
C SER A 309 -17.30 -6.81 7.16
N TYR A 310 -18.02 -5.84 6.62
CA TYR A 310 -17.43 -4.58 6.23
C TYR A 310 -18.31 -3.39 6.60
N ILE A 311 -17.69 -2.24 6.79
CA ILE A 311 -18.34 -0.98 7.07
C ILE A 311 -18.30 -0.15 5.79
N TYR A 312 -19.48 0.25 5.28
CA TYR A 312 -19.62 1.09 4.11
C TYR A 312 -20.66 2.19 4.34
N ASP A 313 -20.28 3.44 4.10
CA ASP A 313 -21.14 4.61 4.39
C ASP A 313 -22.19 4.85 3.30
N LYS A 314 -23.21 3.99 3.24
CA LYS A 314 -24.35 4.15 2.30
C LYS A 314 -25.21 5.38 2.59
N ARG A 315 -25.08 5.99 3.78
CA ARG A 315 -25.90 7.13 4.22
C ARG A 315 -25.21 8.48 4.06
N ASN A 316 -23.98 8.51 3.53
CA ASN A 316 -23.19 9.73 3.39
C ASN A 316 -22.98 10.50 4.72
N LEU A 317 -22.72 9.79 5.81
CA LEU A 317 -22.49 10.37 7.13
C LEU A 317 -21.08 10.95 7.28
N LEU A 318 -20.12 10.39 6.52
CA LEU A 318 -18.72 10.79 6.53
C LEU A 318 -18.45 11.89 5.51
N LYS A 319 -17.43 12.70 5.80
CA LYS A 319 -16.89 13.67 4.83
C LYS A 319 -16.05 12.94 3.77
N SER A 320 -15.78 13.62 2.66
CA SER A 320 -14.85 13.10 1.64
C SER A 320 -13.48 12.79 2.27
N LYS A 321 -12.90 11.61 1.96
CA LYS A 321 -11.63 11.12 2.50
C LYS A 321 -11.58 10.96 4.03
N GLU A 322 -12.73 10.85 4.69
CA GLU A 322 -12.81 10.61 6.13
C GLU A 322 -12.91 9.09 6.38
N SER A 323 -12.09 8.58 7.28
CA SER A 323 -12.25 7.24 7.81
C SER A 323 -13.40 7.19 8.81
N PRO A 324 -14.15 6.10 8.94
CA PRO A 324 -15.10 5.94 10.05
C PRO A 324 -14.45 6.13 11.43
N ALA A 325 -13.16 5.78 11.58
CA ALA A 325 -12.39 6.00 12.80
C ALA A 325 -12.15 7.49 13.11
N ASP A 326 -12.19 8.36 12.11
CA ASP A 326 -12.01 9.80 12.24
C ASP A 326 -13.31 10.52 12.64
N ALA A 327 -14.45 9.87 12.43
CA ALA A 327 -15.77 10.43 12.70
C ALA A 327 -16.06 10.56 14.21
N LYS A 328 -17.08 11.36 14.53
CA LYS A 328 -17.60 11.42 15.90
C LYS A 328 -18.08 10.03 16.36
N ASN A 329 -17.86 9.70 17.64
CA ASN A 329 -18.15 8.36 18.17
C ASN A 329 -19.58 7.86 17.84
N LYS A 330 -20.58 8.73 17.90
CA LYS A 330 -21.98 8.39 17.54
C LYS A 330 -22.13 7.96 16.06
N ILE A 331 -21.37 8.58 15.16
CA ILE A 331 -21.37 8.21 13.72
C ILE A 331 -20.67 6.86 13.55
N TYR A 332 -19.50 6.70 14.18
CA TYR A 332 -18.78 5.44 14.19
C TYR A 332 -19.66 4.29 14.67
N GLU A 333 -20.29 4.42 15.83
CA GLU A 333 -21.18 3.40 16.42
C GLU A 333 -22.35 3.08 15.48
N SER A 334 -22.93 4.12 14.84
CA SER A 334 -24.00 3.90 13.86
C SER A 334 -23.52 3.09 12.65
N LEU A 335 -22.35 3.42 12.12
CA LEU A 335 -21.74 2.70 10.99
C LEU A 335 -21.35 1.28 11.38
N PHE A 336 -20.74 1.12 12.55
CA PHE A 336 -20.31 -0.18 13.08
C PHE A 336 -21.48 -1.13 13.30
N ASN A 337 -22.59 -0.62 13.87
CA ASN A 337 -23.80 -1.40 14.10
C ASN A 337 -24.56 -1.73 12.78
N CYS A 338 -24.32 -0.97 11.74
CA CYS A 338 -24.88 -1.21 10.40
C CYS A 338 -23.90 -1.92 9.46
N ARG A 339 -22.82 -2.54 9.99
CA ARG A 339 -21.88 -3.30 9.17
C ARG A 339 -22.58 -4.42 8.40
N ILE A 340 -22.08 -4.71 7.24
CA ILE A 340 -22.65 -5.68 6.32
C ILE A 340 -21.81 -6.95 6.39
N THR A 341 -22.44 -8.08 6.69
CA THR A 341 -21.77 -9.38 6.61
C THR A 341 -21.56 -9.74 5.15
N TYR A 342 -20.33 -10.06 4.77
CA TYR A 342 -20.02 -10.52 3.42
C TYR A 342 -20.39 -11.99 3.29
N GLY A 343 -21.45 -12.25 2.55
CA GLY A 343 -22.02 -13.58 2.32
C GLY A 343 -22.30 -13.84 0.85
N ASP A 344 -23.10 -14.86 0.56
CA ASP A 344 -23.40 -15.30 -0.82
C ASP A 344 -24.02 -14.20 -1.69
N GLU A 345 -24.77 -13.27 -1.11
CA GLU A 345 -25.36 -12.16 -1.85
C GLU A 345 -24.33 -11.14 -2.29
N GLU A 346 -23.42 -10.74 -1.38
CA GLU A 346 -22.33 -9.81 -1.66
C GLU A 346 -21.33 -10.44 -2.62
N HIS A 347 -20.99 -11.71 -2.44
CA HIS A 347 -20.16 -12.47 -3.36
C HIS A 347 -20.73 -12.48 -4.79
N LYS A 348 -22.03 -12.73 -4.97
CA LYS A 348 -22.68 -12.64 -6.28
C LYS A 348 -22.63 -11.25 -6.90
N LYS A 349 -22.74 -10.19 -6.08
CA LYS A 349 -22.59 -8.81 -6.55
C LYS A 349 -21.14 -8.53 -6.99
N TYR A 350 -20.18 -9.00 -6.22
CA TYR A 350 -18.75 -8.90 -6.56
C TYR A 350 -18.42 -9.57 -7.88
N LEU A 351 -18.86 -10.84 -8.08
CA LEU A 351 -18.63 -11.54 -9.35
C LEU A 351 -19.23 -10.79 -10.56
N LYS A 352 -20.43 -10.23 -10.42
CA LYS A 352 -21.05 -9.39 -11.47
C LYS A 352 -20.30 -8.09 -11.73
N SER A 353 -19.56 -7.55 -10.76
CA SER A 353 -18.76 -6.35 -10.96
C SER A 353 -17.47 -6.63 -11.77
N LEU A 354 -16.97 -7.86 -11.71
CA LEU A 354 -15.78 -8.29 -12.48
C LEU A 354 -16.09 -8.57 -13.98
N GLU A 355 -17.38 -8.73 -14.33
CA GLU A 355 -17.82 -8.98 -15.72
C GLU A 355 -18.04 -7.66 -16.52
N LYS A 356 -17.94 -6.51 -15.88
CA LYS A 356 -18.07 -5.17 -16.50
C LYS A 356 -16.72 -4.57 -16.86
#